data_74758f1800958f33281c1dd54faed1bb
#
_entry.id   74758f1800958f33281c1dd54faed1bb
#
_cell.length_a   1.000
_cell.length_b   1.000
_cell.length_c   1.000
_cell.angle_alpha   90.00
_cell.angle_beta   90.00
_cell.angle_gamma   90.00
#
_symmetry.space_group_name_H-M   'P 1'
#
loop_
_entity.id
_entity.type
_entity.pdbx_description
1 polymer ?
#
loop_
_entity_poly.entity_id
_entity_poly.type
_entity_poly.pdbx_seq_one_letter_code
_entity_poly.pdbx_strand_id
1 'polypeptide(L)'
;AYTGAKPVFLDIDENTLSLSPKALEHFLENQTYQKDNLSYNKTTHKPIKACVIMHTFGLSAHIKAIKELCEKYHILLIEDAAEALGSTYENKVLGTFGKCGILSFNGNKIITGGCGGAILSDDENLAKLARHLSTTAKIPHPYEYDHDRIAYNYRLCNINAAILLAGL
;
A
#
# COMPACT_ATOMS: atom_id res chain seq x y z
N ALA A 1 5.77 8.22 8.14
CA ALA A 1 6.11 9.06 9.27
C ALA A 1 5.37 8.62 10.55
N TYR A 2 4.05 8.42 10.51
CA TYR A 2 3.25 8.06 11.70
C TYR A 2 3.63 6.71 12.35
N THR A 3 4.14 5.77 11.56
CA THR A 3 4.60 4.45 12.06
C THR A 3 6.01 4.47 12.62
N GLY A 4 6.76 5.57 12.47
CA GLY A 4 8.18 5.66 12.82
C GLY A 4 9.11 4.82 11.90
N ALA A 5 8.58 4.22 10.84
CA ALA A 5 9.39 3.51 9.85
C ALA A 5 10.31 4.48 9.10
N LYS A 6 11.54 4.04 8.85
CA LYS A 6 12.50 4.80 8.04
C LYS A 6 12.45 4.29 6.61
N PRO A 7 12.19 5.14 5.61
CA PRO A 7 12.22 4.74 4.21
C PRO A 7 13.65 4.47 3.75
N VAL A 8 13.77 3.49 2.85
CA VAL A 8 14.95 3.25 2.01
C VAL A 8 14.50 3.50 0.58
N PHE A 9 15.05 4.50 -0.06
CA PHE A 9 14.76 4.81 -1.45
C PHE A 9 15.69 4.03 -2.36
N LEU A 10 15.11 3.43 -3.39
CA LEU A 10 15.81 2.69 -4.44
C LEU A 10 15.52 3.33 -5.79
N ASP A 11 16.36 3.05 -6.75
CA ASP A 11 16.26 3.64 -8.07
C ASP A 11 15.08 3.12 -8.87
N ILE A 12 14.67 3.88 -9.88
CA ILE A 12 13.53 3.58 -10.75
C ILE A 12 13.98 2.84 -12.02
N ASP A 13 13.04 2.18 -12.64
CA ASP A 13 13.14 1.65 -13.99
C ASP A 13 12.70 2.70 -15.02
N GLU A 14 13.51 2.94 -16.04
CA GLU A 14 13.29 4.01 -17.03
C GLU A 14 12.03 3.78 -17.89
N ASN A 15 11.60 2.53 -18.08
CA ASN A 15 10.44 2.23 -18.90
C ASN A 15 9.12 2.35 -18.16
N THR A 16 9.11 1.99 -16.87
CA THR A 16 7.89 2.00 -16.06
C THR A 16 7.79 3.20 -15.14
N LEU A 17 8.90 3.93 -14.96
CA LEU A 17 9.02 5.04 -14.00
C LEU A 17 8.66 4.64 -12.56
N SER A 18 8.68 3.35 -12.28
CA SER A 18 8.43 2.75 -10.97
C SER A 18 9.70 2.10 -10.42
N LEU A 19 9.64 1.50 -9.24
CA LEU A 19 10.77 0.80 -8.62
C LEU A 19 11.41 -0.19 -9.60
N SER A 20 12.73 -0.08 -9.78
CA SER A 20 13.51 -1.01 -10.60
C SER A 20 13.67 -2.37 -9.89
N PRO A 21 13.24 -3.49 -10.51
CA PRO A 21 13.51 -4.83 -9.96
C PRO A 21 14.99 -5.09 -9.75
N LYS A 22 15.85 -4.61 -10.64
CA LYS A 22 17.31 -4.76 -10.53
C LYS A 22 17.87 -4.00 -9.31
N ALA A 23 17.38 -2.78 -9.08
CA ALA A 23 17.79 -2.00 -7.91
C ALA A 23 17.32 -2.66 -6.60
N LEU A 24 16.10 -3.20 -6.61
CA LEU A 24 15.56 -3.94 -5.46
C LEU A 24 16.38 -5.22 -5.20
N GLU A 25 16.64 -6.02 -6.21
CA GLU A 25 17.43 -7.25 -6.09
C GLU A 25 18.84 -6.96 -5.56
N HIS A 26 19.53 -5.99 -6.17
CA HIS A 26 20.86 -5.56 -5.73
C HIS A 26 20.87 -5.12 -4.25
N PHE A 27 19.89 -4.34 -3.83
CA PHE A 27 19.75 -3.93 -2.44
C PHE A 27 19.53 -5.12 -1.51
N LEU A 28 18.60 -6.00 -1.87
CA LEU A 28 18.27 -7.18 -1.05
C LEU A 28 19.45 -8.13 -0.89
N GLU A 29 20.22 -8.36 -1.93
CA GLU A 29 21.39 -9.25 -1.91
C GLU A 29 22.57 -8.64 -1.13
N ASN A 30 22.86 -7.37 -1.34
CA ASN A 30 24.08 -6.75 -0.84
C ASN A 30 23.90 -6.01 0.50
N GLN A 31 22.73 -5.45 0.76
CA GLN A 31 22.45 -4.57 1.89
C GLN A 31 21.57 -5.20 2.97
N THR A 32 21.17 -6.47 2.78
CA THR A 32 20.31 -7.16 3.75
C THR A 32 20.86 -8.52 4.16
N TYR A 33 20.36 -9.04 5.26
CA TYR A 33 20.54 -10.42 5.69
C TYR A 33 19.20 -10.98 6.19
N GLN A 34 19.03 -12.29 6.06
CA GLN A 34 17.82 -12.97 6.52
C GLN A 34 18.05 -13.64 7.87
N LYS A 35 17.07 -13.52 8.76
CA LYS A 35 17.02 -14.19 10.06
C LYS A 35 15.55 -14.37 10.47
N ASP A 36 15.21 -15.57 10.96
CA ASP A 36 13.87 -15.91 11.48
C ASP A 36 12.73 -15.54 10.50
N ASN A 37 12.89 -15.87 9.22
CA ASN A 37 11.97 -15.53 8.13
C ASN A 37 11.68 -14.01 7.98
N LEU A 38 12.63 -13.18 8.32
CA LEU A 38 12.60 -11.74 8.11
C LEU A 38 13.88 -11.26 7.44
N SER A 39 13.77 -10.24 6.61
CA SER A 39 14.94 -9.53 6.05
C SER A 39 15.27 -8.31 6.90
N TYR A 40 16.56 -8.15 7.19
CA TYR A 40 17.09 -7.06 8.00
C TYR A 40 18.07 -6.22 7.18
N ASN A 41 17.99 -4.92 7.31
CA ASN A 41 18.98 -4.02 6.73
C ASN A 41 20.32 -4.14 7.51
N LYS A 42 21.43 -4.37 6.80
CA LYS A 42 22.78 -4.57 7.40
C LYS A 42 23.28 -3.36 8.18
N THR A 43 22.92 -2.14 7.75
CA THR A 43 23.40 -0.91 8.38
C THR A 43 22.60 -0.55 9.63
N THR A 44 21.28 -0.72 9.60
CA THR A 44 20.41 -0.30 10.70
C THR A 44 20.03 -1.43 11.65
N HIS A 45 20.28 -2.66 11.25
CA HIS A 45 19.86 -3.89 11.94
C HIS A 45 18.35 -3.96 12.22
N LYS A 46 17.54 -3.19 11.44
CA LYS A 46 16.09 -3.17 11.56
C LYS A 46 15.45 -4.08 10.51
N PRO A 47 14.33 -4.73 10.86
CA PRO A 47 13.60 -5.55 9.88
C PRO A 47 12.97 -4.67 8.79
N ILE A 48 13.04 -5.16 7.55
CA ILE A 48 12.36 -4.58 6.40
C ILE A 48 10.96 -5.21 6.36
N LYS A 49 9.95 -4.42 6.65
CA LYS A 49 8.57 -4.92 6.77
C LYS A 49 7.80 -4.90 5.47
N ALA A 50 8.04 -3.89 4.63
CA ALA A 50 7.29 -3.70 3.40
C ALA A 50 8.15 -3.08 2.30
N CYS A 51 7.82 -3.43 1.07
CA CYS A 51 8.21 -2.75 -0.15
C CYS A 51 6.96 -2.03 -0.67
N VAL A 52 7.05 -0.73 -0.90
CA VAL A 52 5.99 0.07 -1.49
C VAL A 52 6.40 0.42 -2.90
N ILE A 53 5.58 0.05 -3.87
CA ILE A 53 5.75 0.42 -5.29
C ILE A 53 4.63 1.34 -5.71
N MET A 54 4.90 2.22 -6.66
CA MET A 54 3.90 3.07 -7.29
C MET A 54 3.70 2.63 -8.74
N HIS A 55 2.45 2.58 -9.18
CA HIS A 55 2.08 2.44 -10.58
C HIS A 55 1.98 3.83 -11.21
N THR A 56 3.13 4.37 -11.59
CA THR A 56 3.30 5.75 -12.04
C THR A 56 2.45 6.03 -13.28
N PHE A 57 1.63 7.06 -13.23
CA PHE A 57 0.67 7.44 -14.29
C PHE A 57 -0.28 6.32 -14.73
N GLY A 58 -0.52 5.32 -13.86
CA GLY A 58 -1.35 4.16 -14.19
C GLY A 58 -0.63 3.07 -14.99
N LEU A 59 0.66 3.24 -15.29
CA LEU A 59 1.50 2.21 -15.90
C LEU A 59 1.88 1.15 -14.86
N SER A 60 1.83 -0.11 -15.26
CA SER A 60 2.24 -1.18 -14.36
C SER A 60 3.74 -1.10 -14.08
N ALA A 61 4.13 -1.09 -12.81
CA ALA A 61 5.47 -1.51 -12.42
C ALA A 61 5.75 -2.93 -12.95
N HIS A 62 7.01 -3.37 -12.93
CA HIS A 62 7.37 -4.78 -13.15
C HIS A 62 6.88 -5.66 -11.98
N ILE A 63 5.55 -5.63 -11.76
CA ILE A 63 4.90 -6.13 -10.54
C ILE A 63 5.22 -7.58 -10.23
N LYS A 64 5.30 -8.45 -11.25
CA LYS A 64 5.59 -9.87 -11.09
C LYS A 64 6.99 -10.10 -10.54
N ALA A 65 8.01 -9.50 -11.14
CA ALA A 65 9.39 -9.61 -10.70
C ALA A 65 9.59 -9.03 -9.28
N ILE A 66 8.98 -7.89 -8.99
CA ILE A 66 9.05 -7.27 -7.66
C ILE A 66 8.35 -8.15 -6.61
N LYS A 67 7.20 -8.72 -6.95
CA LYS A 67 6.46 -9.62 -6.06
C LYS A 67 7.29 -10.87 -5.73
N GLU A 68 7.89 -11.51 -6.73
CA GLU A 68 8.77 -12.67 -6.55
C GLU A 68 9.96 -12.36 -5.62
N LEU A 69 10.59 -11.19 -5.78
CA LEU A 69 11.64 -10.73 -4.87
C LEU A 69 11.10 -10.51 -3.45
N CYS A 70 9.97 -9.85 -3.30
CA CYS A 70 9.35 -9.62 -2.00
C CYS A 70 9.04 -10.94 -1.27
N GLU A 71 8.49 -11.91 -1.97
CA GLU A 71 8.20 -13.24 -1.44
C GLU A 71 9.48 -13.98 -1.02
N LYS A 72 10.51 -14.01 -1.90
CA LYS A 72 11.83 -14.61 -1.62
C LYS A 72 12.48 -14.04 -0.36
N TYR A 73 12.30 -12.76 -0.09
CA TYR A 73 12.91 -12.05 1.03
C TYR A 73 11.97 -11.79 2.21
N HIS A 74 10.78 -12.39 2.21
CA HIS A 74 9.76 -12.26 3.28
C HIS A 74 9.39 -10.80 3.59
N ILE A 75 9.20 -9.99 2.55
CA ILE A 75 8.82 -8.58 2.61
C ILE A 75 7.39 -8.44 2.08
N LEU A 76 6.55 -7.70 2.77
CA LEU A 76 5.20 -7.43 2.30
C LEU A 76 5.23 -6.45 1.12
N LEU A 77 4.57 -6.80 0.02
CA LEU A 77 4.38 -5.90 -1.10
C LEU A 77 3.13 -5.04 -0.88
N ILE A 78 3.27 -3.73 -1.05
CA ILE A 78 2.18 -2.75 -1.01
C ILE A 78 2.19 -2.01 -2.33
N GLU A 79 1.02 -1.88 -2.96
CA GLU A 79 0.87 -1.18 -4.23
C GLU A 79 0.25 0.20 -4.00
N ASP A 80 0.98 1.24 -4.34
CA ASP A 80 0.39 2.56 -4.56
C ASP A 80 -0.21 2.59 -5.97
N ALA A 81 -1.51 2.33 -6.04
CA ALA A 81 -2.31 2.34 -7.24
C ALA A 81 -3.17 3.61 -7.34
N ALA A 82 -2.73 4.70 -6.70
CA ALA A 82 -3.45 5.97 -6.66
C ALA A 82 -3.73 6.58 -8.05
N GLU A 83 -3.03 6.14 -9.07
CA GLU A 83 -3.18 6.57 -10.47
C GLU A 83 -3.61 5.43 -11.41
N ALA A 84 -3.84 4.23 -10.87
CA ALA A 84 -3.98 3.00 -11.66
C ALA A 84 -5.39 2.38 -11.59
N LEU A 85 -6.41 3.16 -11.25
CA LEU A 85 -7.79 2.66 -11.23
C LEU A 85 -8.18 2.14 -12.61
N GLY A 86 -8.56 0.86 -12.71
CA GLY A 86 -8.94 0.20 -13.95
C GLY A 86 -7.77 -0.34 -14.79
N SER A 87 -6.52 0.04 -14.46
CA SER A 87 -5.33 -0.52 -15.13
C SER A 87 -5.12 -1.98 -14.75
N THR A 88 -4.59 -2.76 -15.69
CA THR A 88 -4.36 -4.19 -15.51
C THR A 88 -2.95 -4.60 -15.92
N TYR A 89 -2.47 -5.68 -15.33
CA TYR A 89 -1.27 -6.40 -15.75
C TYR A 89 -1.63 -7.90 -15.90
N GLU A 90 -1.39 -8.48 -17.07
CA GLU A 90 -1.78 -9.87 -17.38
C GLU A 90 -3.26 -10.18 -17.01
N ASN A 91 -4.18 -9.28 -17.37
CA ASN A 91 -5.62 -9.35 -17.06
C ASN A 91 -6.01 -9.31 -15.58
N LYS A 92 -5.09 -8.99 -14.68
CA LYS A 92 -5.36 -8.76 -13.26
C LYS A 92 -5.25 -7.29 -12.92
N VAL A 93 -6.20 -6.75 -12.18
CA VAL A 93 -6.28 -5.33 -11.83
C VAL A 93 -5.10 -4.94 -10.94
N LEU A 94 -4.45 -3.80 -11.24
CA LEU A 94 -3.40 -3.23 -10.40
C LEU A 94 -3.95 -2.80 -9.04
N GLY A 95 -3.13 -2.94 -7.99
CA GLY A 95 -3.57 -2.76 -6.61
C GLY A 95 -4.07 -4.04 -5.94
N THR A 96 -4.03 -5.20 -6.66
CA THR A 96 -4.50 -6.50 -6.14
C THR A 96 -3.42 -7.58 -6.12
N PHE A 97 -2.18 -7.25 -6.43
CA PHE A 97 -1.06 -8.21 -6.47
C PHE A 97 -0.35 -8.35 -5.13
N GLY A 98 -0.27 -7.26 -4.36
CA GLY A 98 0.39 -7.20 -3.07
C GLY A 98 -0.52 -7.57 -1.90
N LYS A 99 -0.01 -7.37 -0.68
CA LYS A 99 -0.77 -7.53 0.57
C LYS A 99 -1.94 -6.55 0.65
N CYS A 100 -1.74 -5.35 0.14
CA CYS A 100 -2.80 -4.38 -0.09
C CYS A 100 -2.42 -3.41 -1.22
N GLY A 101 -3.42 -2.83 -1.83
CA GLY A 101 -3.31 -1.73 -2.78
C GLY A 101 -4.05 -0.50 -2.27
N ILE A 102 -3.59 0.66 -2.69
CA ILE A 102 -4.16 1.95 -2.32
C ILE A 102 -4.70 2.65 -3.57
N LEU A 103 -5.95 3.05 -3.56
CA LEU A 103 -6.57 3.90 -4.57
C LEU A 103 -6.75 5.32 -4.03
N SER A 104 -6.71 6.30 -4.90
CA SER A 104 -6.99 7.70 -4.58
C SER A 104 -8.20 8.21 -5.37
N PHE A 105 -9.03 8.98 -4.69
CA PHE A 105 -10.18 9.67 -5.28
C PHE A 105 -10.04 11.19 -5.17
N ASN A 106 -8.79 11.67 -5.15
CA ASN A 106 -8.48 13.09 -5.13
C ASN A 106 -8.97 13.80 -6.41
N GLY A 107 -9.01 15.13 -6.41
CA GLY A 107 -9.59 15.95 -7.47
C GLY A 107 -9.02 15.72 -8.88
N ASN A 108 -7.79 15.25 -8.99
CA ASN A 108 -7.08 15.02 -10.25
C ASN A 108 -7.05 13.55 -10.70
N LYS A 109 -7.79 12.65 -10.04
CA LYS A 109 -7.76 11.21 -10.35
C LYS A 109 -8.81 10.82 -11.39
N ILE A 110 -8.70 9.60 -11.93
CA ILE A 110 -9.58 9.03 -12.97
C ILE A 110 -11.06 9.15 -12.57
N ILE A 111 -11.36 8.81 -11.31
CA ILE A 111 -12.66 9.09 -10.68
C ILE A 111 -12.35 9.89 -9.42
N THR A 112 -13.08 10.99 -9.24
CA THR A 112 -12.88 11.87 -8.09
C THR A 112 -14.13 12.03 -7.24
N GLY A 113 -13.94 11.96 -5.92
CA GLY A 113 -14.91 12.42 -4.93
C GLY A 113 -14.53 13.79 -4.33
N GLY A 114 -13.57 14.51 -4.96
CA GLY A 114 -12.95 15.71 -4.40
C GLY A 114 -11.81 15.37 -3.43
N CYS A 115 -11.98 14.35 -2.63
CA CYS A 115 -10.96 13.73 -1.76
C CYS A 115 -11.35 12.27 -1.47
N GLY A 116 -10.48 11.57 -0.72
CA GLY A 116 -10.70 10.20 -0.31
C GLY A 116 -9.82 9.19 -1.02
N GLY A 117 -9.99 7.94 -0.67
CA GLY A 117 -9.27 6.80 -1.23
C GLY A 117 -9.87 5.49 -0.74
N ALA A 118 -9.30 4.40 -1.19
CA ALA A 118 -9.67 3.05 -0.74
C ALA A 118 -8.42 2.20 -0.53
N ILE A 119 -8.52 1.27 0.42
CA ILE A 119 -7.56 0.18 0.62
C ILE A 119 -8.21 -1.09 0.07
N LEU A 120 -7.49 -1.76 -0.82
CA LEU A 120 -7.86 -3.04 -1.40
C LEU A 120 -7.05 -4.14 -0.72
N SER A 121 -7.68 -5.24 -0.30
CA SER A 121 -6.98 -6.40 0.24
C SER A 121 -7.90 -7.61 0.25
N ASP A 122 -7.34 -8.79 -0.03
CA ASP A 122 -8.00 -10.09 0.15
C ASP A 122 -7.87 -10.60 1.60
N ASP A 123 -7.13 -9.89 2.47
CA ASP A 123 -6.98 -10.23 3.88
C ASP A 123 -8.07 -9.56 4.71
N GLU A 124 -9.07 -10.35 5.11
CA GLU A 124 -10.16 -9.87 5.95
C GLU A 124 -9.70 -9.25 7.28
N ASN A 125 -8.65 -9.78 7.89
CA ASN A 125 -8.13 -9.25 9.15
C ASN A 125 -7.51 -7.88 8.95
N LEU A 126 -6.74 -7.71 7.86
CA LEU A 126 -6.21 -6.42 7.46
C LEU A 126 -7.34 -5.42 7.16
N ALA A 127 -8.36 -5.83 6.43
CA ALA A 127 -9.51 -4.98 6.11
C ALA A 127 -10.29 -4.56 7.37
N LYS A 128 -10.52 -5.48 8.30
CA LYS A 128 -11.14 -5.18 9.61
C LYS A 128 -10.30 -4.21 10.44
N LEU A 129 -8.98 -4.44 10.50
CA LEU A 129 -8.05 -3.55 11.20
C LEU A 129 -8.01 -2.16 10.57
N ALA A 130 -7.92 -2.07 9.25
CA ALA A 130 -7.92 -0.80 8.52
C ALA A 130 -9.20 0.00 8.78
N ARG A 131 -10.35 -0.67 8.75
CA ARG A 131 -11.65 -0.07 9.09
C ARG A 131 -11.68 0.43 10.53
N HIS A 132 -11.24 -0.35 11.48
CA HIS A 132 -11.18 0.02 12.89
C HIS A 132 -10.31 1.26 13.11
N LEU A 133 -9.09 1.27 12.54
CA LEU A 133 -8.17 2.41 12.65
C LEU A 133 -8.67 3.66 11.92
N SER A 134 -9.37 3.51 10.78
CA SER A 134 -9.94 4.65 10.05
C SER A 134 -11.19 5.25 10.70
N THR A 135 -11.73 4.57 11.71
CA THR A 135 -12.91 5.00 12.49
C THR A 135 -12.54 5.32 13.94
N THR A 136 -11.37 5.89 14.14
CA THR A 136 -10.84 6.33 15.45
C THR A 136 -10.54 5.22 16.44
N ALA A 137 -10.51 3.94 16.01
CA ALA A 137 -10.31 2.77 16.89
C ALA A 137 -11.30 2.73 18.07
N LYS A 138 -12.53 3.18 17.84
CA LYS A 138 -13.57 3.14 18.86
C LYS A 138 -14.04 1.72 19.09
N ILE A 139 -14.10 1.31 20.36
CA ILE A 139 -14.71 0.04 20.78
C ILE A 139 -16.23 0.16 20.67
N PRO A 140 -16.93 -0.77 19.98
CA PRO A 140 -18.38 -0.74 19.90
C PRO A 140 -19.02 -0.90 21.30
N HIS A 141 -19.65 0.15 21.79
CA HIS A 141 -20.41 0.15 23.02
C HIS A 141 -21.59 1.11 22.94
N PRO A 142 -22.77 0.81 23.51
CA PRO A 142 -23.98 1.65 23.43
C PRO A 142 -23.82 3.03 24.05
N TYR A 143 -23.06 3.15 25.14
CA TYR A 143 -22.98 4.36 25.97
C TYR A 143 -21.54 4.86 26.18
N GLU A 144 -20.52 3.99 26.03
CA GLU A 144 -19.11 4.33 26.27
C GLU A 144 -18.42 4.72 24.99
N TYR A 145 -17.39 5.55 25.08
CA TYR A 145 -16.62 6.08 23.97
C TYR A 145 -15.14 5.74 24.12
N ASP A 146 -14.88 4.46 24.42
CA ASP A 146 -13.53 3.97 24.61
C ASP A 146 -12.83 3.73 23.28
N HIS A 147 -11.54 3.99 23.24
CA HIS A 147 -10.65 3.80 22.09
C HIS A 147 -9.48 2.93 22.53
N ASP A 148 -9.24 1.80 21.84
CA ASP A 148 -8.20 0.85 22.22
C ASP A 148 -6.83 1.19 21.63
N ARG A 149 -6.78 2.14 20.67
CA ARG A 149 -5.55 2.56 19.99
C ARG A 149 -5.60 4.04 19.61
N ILE A 150 -4.41 4.61 19.38
CA ILE A 150 -4.31 5.90 18.68
C ILE A 150 -4.67 5.68 17.22
N ALA A 151 -5.70 6.35 16.76
CA ALA A 151 -6.23 6.26 15.41
C ALA A 151 -6.88 7.58 14.99
N TYR A 152 -7.35 7.65 13.75
CA TYR A 152 -7.84 8.89 13.16
C TYR A 152 -9.21 8.67 12.52
N ASN A 153 -9.94 9.76 12.30
CA ASN A 153 -11.15 9.74 11.49
C ASN A 153 -10.77 9.89 10.01
N TYR A 154 -10.55 8.77 9.33
CA TYR A 154 -10.20 8.70 7.91
C TYR A 154 -11.32 8.11 7.05
N ARG A 155 -12.56 8.14 7.56
CA ARG A 155 -13.71 7.65 6.80
C ARG A 155 -14.00 8.56 5.61
N LEU A 156 -14.35 7.95 4.49
CA LEU A 156 -14.89 8.67 3.34
C LEU A 156 -16.22 9.33 3.74
N CYS A 157 -16.31 10.63 3.54
CA CYS A 157 -17.53 11.38 3.83
C CYS A 157 -18.67 11.00 2.88
N ASN A 158 -19.91 11.06 3.36
CA ASN A 158 -21.09 10.64 2.60
C ASN A 158 -21.26 11.42 1.29
N ILE A 159 -20.98 12.72 1.30
CA ILE A 159 -21.04 13.59 0.10
C ILE A 159 -20.02 13.12 -0.94
N ASN A 160 -18.79 12.86 -0.51
CA ASN A 160 -17.73 12.36 -1.41
C ASN A 160 -18.08 10.99 -1.99
N ALA A 161 -18.66 10.10 -1.16
CA ALA A 161 -19.13 8.79 -1.61
C ALA A 161 -20.26 8.89 -2.65
N ALA A 162 -21.19 9.84 -2.47
CA ALA A 162 -22.26 10.07 -3.43
C ALA A 162 -21.72 10.59 -4.78
N ILE A 163 -20.73 11.49 -4.75
CA ILE A 163 -20.07 11.98 -5.98
C ILE A 163 -19.35 10.83 -6.70
N LEU A 164 -18.63 9.97 -5.95
CA LEU A 164 -17.97 8.81 -6.52
C LEU A 164 -18.97 7.85 -7.17
N LEU A 165 -20.07 7.56 -6.50
CA LEU A 165 -21.12 6.69 -7.03
C LEU A 165 -21.74 7.23 -8.32
N ALA A 166 -21.85 8.55 -8.47
CA ALA A 166 -22.34 9.18 -9.69
C ALA A 166 -21.31 9.17 -10.83
N GLY A 167 -20.02 8.96 -10.53
CA GLY A 167 -18.93 8.92 -11.50
C GLY A 167 -18.57 7.50 -11.98
N LEU A 168 -19.11 6.46 -11.35
CA LEU A 168 -18.96 5.05 -11.72
C LEU A 168 -19.94 4.67 -12.82
#